data_4afcd78f41b54fb0840f0ba030ed3957
#
_entry.id   4afcd78f41b54fb0840f0ba030ed3957
#
_cell.length_a   1.000
_cell.length_b   1.000
_cell.length_c   1.000
_cell.angle_alpha   90.00
_cell.angle_beta   90.00
_cell.angle_gamma   90.00
#
_symmetry.space_group_name_H-M   'P 1'
#
loop_
_entity.id
_entity.type
_entity.pdbx_description
1 polymer ?
#
loop_
_entity_poly.entity_id
_entity_poly.type
_entity_poly.pdbx_seq_one_letter_code
_entity_poly.pdbx_strand_id
1 'polypeptide(L)'
;MTTYTDSTQATDPTGAADSGLEFPAPPSSLTSLLSQPLSPQQKFVVPKAGWLRRLDAIPEAAEAIKALPTRINRDDAVDAVRQQWSTSITAAFVSSMVWAYGPKAGYAPFRVLRVLTACKSPAGEGLNPRVAAALERSVEIALGEGAAEGFSYLNDCTHKVRSHEREHADTLVGVDCGRIYGLGPSFFSKWLHVATLALHPEDRALPRKAARRPTESIPEHPPAPLWDSQAVSWLHDAARDVDQQIFTQEKERGPGLEYAGGWSPTTPEGDLLRLRVSRTDHYARYIELLEEWGSPHRLGASQVADRIYRLIRQDGDSTSKAA
;
A
#
# COMPACT_ATOMS: atom_id res chain seq x y z
N MET A 1 -12.17 7.58 -68.20
CA MET A 1 -11.12 7.00 -67.40
C MET A 1 -10.63 8.05 -66.43
N THR A 2 -11.14 8.04 -65.20
CA THR A 2 -10.85 9.05 -64.19
C THR A 2 -10.24 8.28 -63.00
N THR A 3 -8.98 8.44 -62.77
CA THR A 3 -8.22 7.80 -61.68
C THR A 3 -8.45 8.61 -60.40
N TYR A 4 -9.05 7.96 -59.40
CA TYR A 4 -9.20 8.47 -58.03
C TYR A 4 -7.97 8.04 -57.23
N THR A 5 -7.18 9.00 -56.76
CA THR A 5 -6.11 8.77 -55.81
C THR A 5 -6.65 8.97 -54.40
N ASP A 6 -6.76 7.87 -53.66
CA ASP A 6 -7.14 7.83 -52.24
C ASP A 6 -5.91 8.10 -51.40
N SER A 7 -5.89 9.24 -50.72
CA SER A 7 -4.83 9.60 -49.75
C SER A 7 -5.34 9.37 -48.34
N THR A 8 -5.19 8.16 -47.86
CA THR A 8 -5.46 7.83 -46.44
C THR A 8 -4.29 8.36 -45.61
N GLN A 9 -4.47 9.52 -45.00
CA GLN A 9 -3.59 9.96 -43.88
C GLN A 9 -3.86 9.10 -42.66
N ALA A 10 -2.87 8.33 -42.28
CA ALA A 10 -2.81 7.64 -40.98
C ALA A 10 -2.65 8.71 -39.88
N THR A 11 -3.68 8.91 -39.10
CA THR A 11 -3.62 9.66 -37.85
C THR A 11 -2.93 8.81 -36.80
N ASP A 12 -1.77 9.26 -36.38
CA ASP A 12 -0.95 8.70 -35.31
C ASP A 12 -1.66 8.86 -33.96
N PRO A 13 -2.00 7.80 -33.20
CA PRO A 13 -2.71 7.92 -31.92
C PRO A 13 -1.74 8.04 -30.73
N THR A 14 -0.62 8.74 -30.87
CA THR A 14 0.28 9.04 -29.75
C THR A 14 0.05 10.45 -29.21
N GLY A 15 -1.19 10.76 -28.87
CA GLY A 15 -1.55 11.86 -28.00
C GLY A 15 -1.82 11.33 -26.60
N ALA A 16 -0.81 10.88 -25.89
CA ALA A 16 -0.88 10.83 -24.44
C ALA A 16 -1.13 12.26 -23.98
N ALA A 17 -2.36 12.54 -23.53
CA ALA A 17 -2.70 13.80 -22.91
C ALA A 17 -1.79 13.95 -21.69
N ASP A 18 -0.75 14.75 -21.86
CA ASP A 18 0.04 15.31 -20.77
C ASP A 18 -0.98 16.03 -19.86
N SER A 19 -1.33 15.38 -18.75
CA SER A 19 -2.36 15.87 -17.83
C SER A 19 -1.81 17.01 -17.00
N GLY A 20 -1.03 17.90 -17.49
CA GLY A 20 -0.50 19.16 -16.95
C GLY A 20 -0.76 19.50 -15.47
N LEU A 21 -0.98 18.51 -14.63
CA LEU A 21 -1.08 18.64 -13.19
C LEU A 21 0.34 18.79 -12.65
N GLU A 22 0.72 20.00 -12.37
CA GLU A 22 1.95 20.30 -11.66
C GLU A 22 1.80 19.82 -10.21
N PHE A 23 2.52 18.75 -9.85
CA PHE A 23 2.51 18.23 -8.49
C PHE A 23 3.21 19.21 -7.53
N PRO A 24 2.70 19.35 -6.31
CA PRO A 24 3.34 20.20 -5.32
C PRO A 24 4.72 19.69 -4.94
N ALA A 25 5.62 20.60 -4.59
CA ALA A 25 6.90 20.23 -4.02
C ALA A 25 6.73 19.43 -2.71
N PRO A 26 7.62 18.47 -2.41
CA PRO A 26 7.54 17.74 -1.15
C PRO A 26 7.70 18.68 0.05
N PRO A 27 6.98 18.43 1.16
CA PRO A 27 7.15 19.21 2.40
C PRO A 27 8.60 19.22 2.85
N SER A 28 9.05 20.33 3.45
CA SER A 28 10.45 20.53 3.86
C SER A 28 10.97 19.43 4.79
N SER A 29 10.11 18.91 5.67
CA SER A 29 10.41 17.78 6.55
C SER A 29 10.74 16.49 5.78
N LEU A 30 10.13 16.26 4.61
CA LEU A 30 10.41 15.12 3.76
C LEU A 30 11.63 15.36 2.87
N THR A 31 11.82 16.56 2.33
CA THR A 31 12.89 16.88 1.37
C THR A 31 14.27 16.44 1.87
N SER A 32 14.57 16.66 3.15
CA SER A 32 15.86 16.28 3.74
C SER A 32 16.06 14.75 3.78
N LEU A 33 14.98 13.96 3.91
CA LEU A 33 15.03 12.51 3.95
C LEU A 33 15.11 11.88 2.56
N LEU A 34 14.62 12.56 1.52
CA LEU A 34 14.68 12.03 0.15
C LEU A 34 16.11 11.83 -0.33
N SER A 35 17.05 12.67 0.11
CA SER A 35 18.47 12.58 -0.27
C SER A 35 19.29 11.67 0.63
N GLN A 36 18.73 11.11 1.69
CA GLN A 36 19.47 10.32 2.67
C GLN A 36 19.21 8.82 2.51
N PRO A 37 20.24 7.98 2.70
CA PRO A 37 20.03 6.54 2.83
C PRO A 37 19.21 6.24 4.08
N LEU A 38 18.24 5.35 3.95
CA LEU A 38 17.43 4.93 5.10
C LEU A 38 18.17 3.90 5.95
N SER A 39 18.28 4.17 7.24
CA SER A 39 18.68 3.16 8.22
C SER A 39 17.60 2.06 8.32
N PRO A 40 17.92 0.81 8.64
CA PRO A 40 16.93 -0.22 8.90
C PRO A 40 15.91 0.22 9.97
N GLN A 41 14.67 -0.20 9.83
CA GLN A 41 13.64 0.08 10.83
C GLN A 41 14.00 -0.59 12.16
N GLN A 42 13.72 0.08 13.28
CA GLN A 42 13.92 -0.50 14.60
C GLN A 42 13.02 -1.72 14.79
N LYS A 43 13.60 -2.83 15.27
CA LYS A 43 12.88 -4.06 15.57
C LYS A 43 12.07 -3.93 16.85
N PHE A 44 10.83 -4.38 16.84
CA PHE A 44 9.97 -4.49 18.02
C PHE A 44 9.77 -5.95 18.44
N VAL A 45 9.41 -6.17 19.70
CA VAL A 45 9.10 -7.51 20.23
C VAL A 45 7.73 -7.96 19.75
N VAL A 46 7.66 -9.15 19.13
CA VAL A 46 6.42 -9.75 18.68
C VAL A 46 5.63 -10.30 19.88
N PRO A 47 4.39 -9.84 20.13
CA PRO A 47 3.55 -10.36 21.21
C PRO A 47 2.90 -11.70 20.83
N LYS A 48 3.73 -12.75 20.58
CA LYS A 48 3.31 -14.06 20.04
C LYS A 48 2.14 -14.67 20.83
N ALA A 49 2.18 -14.64 22.16
CA ALA A 49 1.12 -15.20 23.00
C ALA A 49 -0.24 -14.52 22.74
N GLY A 50 -0.24 -13.20 22.51
CA GLY A 50 -1.46 -12.45 22.18
C GLY A 50 -2.05 -12.85 20.82
N TRP A 51 -1.20 -13.10 19.84
CA TRP A 51 -1.58 -13.56 18.53
C TRP A 51 -2.07 -15.02 18.55
N LEU A 52 -1.33 -15.93 19.14
CA LEU A 52 -1.66 -17.35 19.22
C LEU A 52 -2.99 -17.59 19.94
N ARG A 53 -3.29 -16.84 21.01
CA ARG A 53 -4.57 -16.97 21.74
C ARG A 53 -5.80 -16.90 20.84
N ARG A 54 -5.70 -16.25 19.69
CA ARG A 54 -6.81 -16.04 18.74
C ARG A 54 -6.68 -16.85 17.46
N LEU A 55 -5.45 -17.16 17.04
CA LEU A 55 -5.17 -17.79 15.75
C LEU A 55 -4.71 -19.25 15.88
N ASP A 56 -4.66 -19.80 17.10
CA ASP A 56 -4.20 -21.17 17.34
C ASP A 56 -5.10 -22.23 16.66
N ALA A 57 -6.38 -21.92 16.46
CA ALA A 57 -7.31 -22.79 15.74
C ALA A 57 -7.07 -22.84 14.23
N ILE A 58 -6.21 -21.97 13.67
CA ILE A 58 -5.79 -21.99 12.26
C ILE A 58 -4.32 -22.41 12.20
N PRO A 59 -4.01 -23.69 11.89
CA PRO A 59 -2.65 -24.23 12.01
C PRO A 59 -1.60 -23.42 11.23
N GLU A 60 -1.90 -23.02 10.00
CA GLU A 60 -0.99 -22.23 9.15
C GLU A 60 -0.66 -20.87 9.78
N ALA A 61 -1.66 -20.20 10.36
CA ALA A 61 -1.46 -18.93 11.06
C ALA A 61 -0.64 -19.10 12.35
N ALA A 62 -0.92 -20.16 13.11
CA ALA A 62 -0.20 -20.47 14.34
C ALA A 62 1.28 -20.77 14.07
N GLU A 63 1.57 -21.60 13.06
CA GLU A 63 2.94 -21.92 12.67
C GLU A 63 3.70 -20.70 12.14
N ALA A 64 3.04 -19.86 11.34
CA ALA A 64 3.62 -18.60 10.88
C ALA A 64 4.05 -17.71 12.06
N ILE A 65 3.19 -17.54 13.08
CA ILE A 65 3.49 -16.72 14.27
C ILE A 65 4.65 -17.33 15.08
N LYS A 66 4.66 -18.64 15.25
CA LYS A 66 5.74 -19.36 15.97
C LYS A 66 7.08 -19.19 15.27
N ALA A 67 7.09 -19.28 13.93
CA ALA A 67 8.28 -19.18 13.07
C ALA A 67 8.89 -17.77 13.04
N LEU A 68 8.10 -16.71 13.24
CA LEU A 68 8.63 -15.34 13.27
C LEU A 68 9.72 -15.19 14.33
N PRO A 69 10.76 -14.37 14.10
CA PRO A 69 11.72 -13.98 15.13
C PRO A 69 11.05 -13.35 16.36
N THR A 70 11.71 -13.35 17.50
CA THR A 70 11.22 -12.68 18.73
C THR A 70 11.08 -11.16 18.53
N ARG A 71 11.94 -10.59 17.70
CA ARG A 71 11.90 -9.16 17.31
C ARG A 71 11.94 -9.06 15.80
N ILE A 72 11.01 -8.26 15.26
CA ILE A 72 10.90 -8.05 13.82
C ILE A 72 10.85 -6.56 13.46
N ASN A 73 11.25 -6.27 12.24
CA ASN A 73 10.97 -5.03 11.51
C ASN A 73 10.27 -5.37 10.18
N ARG A 74 10.20 -4.40 9.27
CA ARG A 74 9.62 -4.61 7.93
C ARG A 74 10.37 -5.66 7.14
N ASP A 75 11.69 -5.61 7.15
CA ASP A 75 12.53 -6.49 6.34
C ASP A 75 12.38 -7.95 6.79
N ASP A 76 12.30 -8.22 8.10
CA ASP A 76 11.98 -9.56 8.62
C ASP A 76 10.57 -10.04 8.18
N ALA A 77 9.59 -9.13 8.09
CA ALA A 77 8.26 -9.47 7.61
C ALA A 77 8.25 -9.76 6.10
N VAL A 78 8.99 -8.99 5.30
CA VAL A 78 9.19 -9.22 3.86
C VAL A 78 9.85 -10.58 3.63
N ASP A 79 10.88 -10.92 4.40
CA ASP A 79 11.54 -12.23 4.30
C ASP A 79 10.62 -13.38 4.71
N ALA A 80 9.82 -13.21 5.76
CA ALA A 80 8.83 -14.21 6.17
C ALA A 80 7.77 -14.43 5.07
N VAL A 81 7.23 -13.36 4.48
CA VAL A 81 6.28 -13.45 3.36
C VAL A 81 6.91 -14.15 2.17
N ARG A 82 8.15 -13.81 1.80
CA ARG A 82 8.87 -14.44 0.70
C ARG A 82 9.04 -15.95 0.91
N GLN A 83 9.39 -16.37 2.12
CA GLN A 83 9.56 -17.80 2.45
C GLN A 83 8.24 -18.56 2.43
N GLN A 84 7.15 -17.92 2.82
CA GLN A 84 5.84 -18.55 2.97
C GLN A 84 4.99 -18.50 1.70
N TRP A 85 5.30 -17.62 0.74
CA TRP A 85 4.47 -17.35 -0.43
C TRP A 85 4.04 -18.60 -1.20
N SER A 86 4.99 -19.47 -1.53
CA SER A 86 4.71 -20.69 -2.30
C SER A 86 4.10 -21.82 -1.47
N THR A 87 4.03 -21.66 -0.14
CA THR A 87 3.55 -22.72 0.77
C THR A 87 2.18 -22.38 1.33
N SER A 88 1.97 -21.15 1.78
CA SER A 88 0.71 -20.71 2.38
C SER A 88 0.56 -19.19 2.33
N ILE A 89 -0.34 -18.71 1.51
CA ILE A 89 -0.73 -17.29 1.45
C ILE A 89 -1.31 -16.83 2.80
N THR A 90 -2.02 -17.70 3.52
CA THR A 90 -2.50 -17.44 4.88
C THR A 90 -1.35 -17.12 5.83
N ALA A 91 -0.30 -17.93 5.83
CA ALA A 91 0.89 -17.71 6.65
C ALA A 91 1.59 -16.39 6.29
N ALA A 92 1.78 -16.13 5.00
CA ALA A 92 2.35 -14.90 4.47
C ALA A 92 1.54 -13.66 4.91
N PHE A 93 0.22 -13.70 4.77
CA PHE A 93 -0.66 -12.62 5.21
C PHE A 93 -0.56 -12.39 6.72
N VAL A 94 -0.59 -13.44 7.54
CA VAL A 94 -0.45 -13.31 9.00
C VAL A 94 0.88 -12.69 9.38
N SER A 95 1.99 -13.11 8.77
CA SER A 95 3.32 -12.54 9.02
C SER A 95 3.39 -11.05 8.69
N SER A 96 2.81 -10.62 7.56
CA SER A 96 2.70 -9.22 7.19
C SER A 96 1.87 -8.42 8.20
N MET A 97 0.75 -8.98 8.67
CA MET A 97 -0.13 -8.32 9.65
C MET A 97 0.50 -8.21 11.03
N VAL A 98 1.29 -9.17 11.47
CA VAL A 98 2.04 -9.07 12.74
C VAL A 98 2.95 -7.85 12.73
N TRP A 99 3.67 -7.62 11.64
CA TRP A 99 4.47 -6.40 11.47
C TRP A 99 3.59 -5.14 11.40
N ALA A 100 2.54 -5.18 10.59
CA ALA A 100 1.67 -4.03 10.33
C ALA A 100 1.00 -3.46 11.58
N TYR A 101 0.67 -4.31 12.54
CA TYR A 101 0.07 -3.90 13.81
C TYR A 101 1.10 -3.53 14.88
N GLY A 102 2.37 -3.90 14.71
CA GLY A 102 3.45 -3.55 15.62
C GLY A 102 3.42 -4.27 16.97
N PRO A 103 4.04 -3.67 18.01
CA PRO A 103 4.28 -4.33 19.29
C PRO A 103 3.02 -4.53 20.16
N LYS A 104 1.94 -3.82 19.83
CA LYS A 104 0.67 -3.91 20.59
C LYS A 104 -0.32 -4.72 19.77
N ALA A 105 -0.42 -6.04 20.01
CA ALA A 105 -1.39 -6.88 19.32
C ALA A 105 -2.84 -6.39 19.53
N GLY A 106 -3.24 -6.08 20.76
CA GLY A 106 -4.56 -5.55 21.07
C GLY A 106 -5.70 -6.35 20.41
N TYR A 107 -6.51 -5.67 19.60
CA TYR A 107 -7.62 -6.25 18.85
C TYR A 107 -7.18 -6.85 17.49
N ALA A 108 -5.93 -6.69 17.09
CA ALA A 108 -5.42 -7.09 15.78
C ALA A 108 -5.58 -8.59 15.47
N PRO A 109 -5.24 -9.53 16.38
CA PRO A 109 -5.40 -10.96 16.12
C PRO A 109 -6.85 -11.35 15.83
N PHE A 110 -7.81 -10.72 16.51
CA PHE A 110 -9.23 -10.96 16.25
C PHE A 110 -9.66 -10.40 14.87
N ARG A 111 -9.15 -9.25 14.49
CA ARG A 111 -9.41 -8.71 13.14
C ARG A 111 -8.86 -9.61 12.04
N VAL A 112 -7.63 -10.11 12.22
CA VAL A 112 -7.02 -11.04 11.27
C VAL A 112 -7.83 -12.33 11.20
N LEU A 113 -8.27 -12.89 12.32
CA LEU A 113 -9.15 -14.05 12.35
C LEU A 113 -10.45 -13.81 11.57
N ARG A 114 -11.08 -12.65 11.74
CA ARG A 114 -12.28 -12.27 10.98
C ARG A 114 -12.02 -12.19 9.47
N VAL A 115 -10.87 -11.73 9.07
CA VAL A 115 -10.47 -11.69 7.64
C VAL A 115 -10.29 -13.12 7.14
N LEU A 116 -9.47 -13.92 7.81
CA LEU A 116 -9.15 -15.30 7.37
C LEU A 116 -10.38 -16.21 7.28
N THR A 117 -11.37 -15.98 8.13
CA THR A 117 -12.65 -16.71 8.10
C THR A 117 -13.72 -16.02 7.26
N ALA A 118 -13.48 -14.78 6.84
CA ALA A 118 -14.46 -13.87 6.21
C ALA A 118 -15.77 -13.73 7.04
N CYS A 119 -15.70 -13.87 8.37
CA CYS A 119 -16.86 -13.95 9.28
C CYS A 119 -16.87 -12.83 10.32
N LYS A 120 -18.08 -12.35 10.67
CA LYS A 120 -18.26 -11.34 11.73
C LYS A 120 -17.97 -11.92 13.11
N SER A 121 -18.39 -13.17 13.33
CA SER A 121 -18.23 -13.91 14.59
C SER A 121 -17.45 -15.19 14.33
N PRO A 122 -16.12 -15.13 14.30
CA PRO A 122 -15.24 -16.19 13.80
C PRO A 122 -15.07 -17.37 14.75
N ALA A 123 -15.70 -17.37 15.91
CA ALA A 123 -15.57 -18.45 16.90
C ALA A 123 -16.07 -19.78 16.32
N GLY A 124 -15.20 -20.79 16.27
CA GLY A 124 -15.49 -22.10 15.67
C GLY A 124 -15.43 -22.14 14.14
N GLU A 125 -15.15 -21.01 13.48
CA GLU A 125 -15.04 -20.93 12.04
C GLU A 125 -13.64 -21.34 11.57
N GLY A 126 -13.55 -22.16 10.52
CA GLY A 126 -12.30 -22.49 9.86
C GLY A 126 -11.87 -21.46 8.81
N LEU A 127 -10.69 -21.65 8.26
CA LEU A 127 -10.15 -20.84 7.17
C LEU A 127 -11.11 -20.82 5.95
N ASN A 128 -11.29 -19.66 5.34
CA ASN A 128 -12.00 -19.54 4.08
C ASN A 128 -10.99 -19.54 2.92
N PRO A 129 -10.96 -20.56 2.06
CA PRO A 129 -9.96 -20.69 0.99
C PRO A 129 -10.04 -19.55 -0.04
N ARG A 130 -11.21 -18.93 -0.23
CA ARG A 130 -11.37 -17.79 -1.13
C ARG A 130 -10.63 -16.54 -0.65
N VAL A 131 -10.40 -16.44 0.66
CA VAL A 131 -9.61 -15.32 1.21
C VAL A 131 -8.16 -15.44 0.76
N ALA A 132 -7.56 -16.62 0.84
CA ALA A 132 -6.20 -16.84 0.38
C ALA A 132 -6.06 -16.53 -1.12
N ALA A 133 -6.99 -17.06 -1.95
CA ALA A 133 -7.01 -16.80 -3.38
C ALA A 133 -7.16 -15.30 -3.72
N ALA A 134 -8.04 -14.58 -3.03
CA ALA A 134 -8.21 -13.14 -3.23
C ALA A 134 -6.97 -12.32 -2.81
N LEU A 135 -6.31 -12.70 -1.73
CA LEU A 135 -5.08 -12.07 -1.29
C LEU A 135 -3.94 -12.30 -2.29
N GLU A 136 -3.78 -13.53 -2.78
CA GLU A 136 -2.78 -13.87 -3.80
C GLU A 136 -3.03 -13.08 -5.09
N ARG A 137 -4.25 -13.15 -5.62
CA ARG A 137 -4.64 -12.46 -6.86
C ARG A 137 -4.41 -10.95 -6.77
N SER A 138 -4.67 -10.34 -5.63
CA SER A 138 -4.44 -8.89 -5.43
C SER A 138 -2.97 -8.49 -5.62
N VAL A 139 -2.05 -9.35 -5.24
CA VAL A 139 -0.61 -9.11 -5.38
C VAL A 139 -0.14 -9.38 -6.81
N GLU A 140 -0.68 -10.43 -7.47
CA GLU A 140 -0.42 -10.68 -8.88
C GLU A 140 -0.83 -9.48 -9.75
N ILE A 141 -2.05 -8.94 -9.52
CA ILE A 141 -2.54 -7.74 -10.20
C ILE A 141 -1.61 -6.55 -9.89
N ALA A 142 -1.24 -6.34 -8.63
CA ALA A 142 -0.38 -5.22 -8.26
C ALA A 142 1.01 -5.28 -8.92
N LEU A 143 1.55 -6.47 -9.16
CA LEU A 143 2.84 -6.67 -9.81
C LEU A 143 2.77 -6.67 -11.35
N GLY A 144 1.63 -7.09 -11.92
CA GLY A 144 1.45 -7.19 -13.37
C GLY A 144 0.73 -6.00 -14.00
N GLU A 145 -0.15 -5.33 -13.27
CA GLU A 145 -1.00 -4.26 -13.80
C GLU A 145 -0.79 -2.93 -13.05
N GLY A 146 -0.23 -2.97 -11.83
CA GLY A 146 0.05 -1.81 -11.00
C GLY A 146 -0.57 -1.86 -9.61
N ALA A 147 0.02 -1.10 -8.69
CA ALA A 147 -0.41 -1.10 -7.28
C ALA A 147 -1.85 -0.56 -7.09
N ALA A 148 -2.28 0.39 -7.92
CA ALA A 148 -3.63 0.94 -7.88
C ALA A 148 -4.68 -0.10 -8.30
N GLU A 149 -4.39 -0.94 -9.28
CA GLU A 149 -5.24 -2.03 -9.76
C GLU A 149 -5.37 -3.13 -8.71
N GLY A 150 -4.26 -3.53 -8.08
CA GLY A 150 -4.29 -4.47 -6.95
C GLY A 150 -5.10 -3.94 -5.75
N PHE A 151 -5.02 -2.62 -5.51
CA PHE A 151 -5.84 -1.94 -4.51
C PHE A 151 -7.33 -1.93 -4.91
N SER A 152 -7.65 -1.57 -6.15
CA SER A 152 -9.01 -1.56 -6.71
C SER A 152 -9.68 -2.92 -6.58
N TYR A 153 -8.97 -3.99 -6.91
CA TYR A 153 -9.43 -5.36 -6.79
C TYR A 153 -9.95 -5.70 -5.39
N LEU A 154 -9.26 -5.23 -4.33
CA LEU A 154 -9.66 -5.44 -2.94
C LEU A 154 -10.69 -4.42 -2.44
N ASN A 155 -10.79 -3.23 -3.05
CA ASN A 155 -11.58 -2.11 -2.56
C ASN A 155 -12.92 -1.92 -3.25
N ASP A 156 -12.93 -1.89 -4.60
CA ASP A 156 -14.04 -1.34 -5.38
C ASP A 156 -15.09 -2.37 -5.78
N CYS A 157 -14.82 -3.61 -5.53
CA CYS A 157 -15.73 -4.67 -5.88
C CYS A 157 -17.03 -4.61 -5.09
N THR A 158 -18.16 -4.76 -5.75
CA THR A 158 -19.49 -4.82 -5.13
C THR A 158 -19.70 -6.12 -4.35
N HIS A 159 -19.15 -7.22 -4.86
CA HIS A 159 -19.19 -8.51 -4.18
C HIS A 159 -18.17 -8.56 -3.05
N LYS A 160 -18.53 -9.22 -1.95
CA LYS A 160 -17.69 -9.36 -0.77
C LYS A 160 -17.62 -10.81 -0.34
N VAL A 161 -16.42 -11.36 -0.32
CA VAL A 161 -16.19 -12.73 0.19
C VAL A 161 -16.65 -12.83 1.64
N ARG A 162 -17.54 -13.80 1.92
CA ARG A 162 -18.14 -14.07 3.24
C ARG A 162 -18.04 -15.55 3.59
N SER A 163 -18.19 -15.88 4.88
CA SER A 163 -18.05 -17.23 5.42
C SER A 163 -19.03 -18.24 4.80
N HIS A 164 -20.28 -17.85 4.51
CA HIS A 164 -21.28 -18.73 3.93
C HIS A 164 -20.98 -19.14 2.46
N GLU A 165 -20.01 -18.52 1.82
CA GLU A 165 -19.63 -18.80 0.42
C GLU A 165 -18.60 -19.92 0.28
N ARG A 166 -18.20 -20.57 1.37
CA ARG A 166 -17.21 -21.65 1.38
C ARG A 166 -17.62 -22.84 0.49
N GLU A 167 -18.90 -23.17 0.52
CA GLU A 167 -19.43 -24.35 -0.16
C GLU A 167 -19.67 -24.12 -1.67
N HIS A 168 -19.64 -22.87 -2.11
CA HIS A 168 -19.93 -22.47 -3.48
C HIS A 168 -18.73 -21.81 -4.18
N ALA A 169 -17.51 -22.20 -3.81
CA ALA A 169 -16.30 -21.69 -4.45
C ALA A 169 -16.35 -21.80 -5.99
N ASP A 170 -16.97 -22.87 -6.50
CA ASP A 170 -17.08 -23.14 -7.94
C ASP A 170 -18.13 -22.27 -8.66
N THR A 171 -19.12 -21.70 -7.95
CA THR A 171 -20.18 -20.91 -8.58
C THR A 171 -19.80 -19.46 -8.85
N LEU A 172 -18.67 -19.02 -8.33
CA LEU A 172 -18.12 -17.66 -8.52
C LEU A 172 -16.89 -17.67 -9.45
N VAL A 173 -16.69 -18.74 -10.21
CA VAL A 173 -15.76 -18.77 -11.34
C VAL A 173 -16.16 -17.67 -12.31
N GLY A 174 -15.29 -16.64 -12.46
CA GLY A 174 -15.54 -15.49 -13.33
C GLY A 174 -15.98 -14.20 -12.61
N VAL A 175 -16.20 -14.20 -11.27
CA VAL A 175 -16.31 -12.96 -10.50
C VAL A 175 -14.90 -12.55 -10.10
N ASP A 176 -14.28 -11.71 -10.90
CA ASP A 176 -12.96 -11.13 -10.63
C ASP A 176 -13.10 -10.03 -9.55
N CYS A 177 -13.21 -10.48 -8.30
CA CYS A 177 -13.53 -9.63 -7.16
C CYS A 177 -12.92 -10.15 -5.87
N GLY A 178 -12.04 -9.36 -5.30
CA GLY A 178 -11.25 -9.71 -4.13
C GLY A 178 -11.67 -9.05 -2.82
N ARG A 179 -12.78 -8.29 -2.77
CA ARG A 179 -13.17 -7.63 -1.53
C ARG A 179 -13.48 -8.63 -0.43
N ILE A 180 -12.74 -8.58 0.69
CA ILE A 180 -12.83 -9.53 1.79
C ILE A 180 -13.54 -8.89 2.99
N TYR A 181 -14.44 -9.66 3.63
CA TYR A 181 -15.11 -9.19 4.84
C TYR A 181 -14.10 -8.93 5.97
N GLY A 182 -14.15 -7.74 6.56
CA GLY A 182 -13.26 -7.34 7.67
C GLY A 182 -11.91 -6.77 7.24
N LEU A 183 -11.55 -6.87 5.96
CA LEU A 183 -10.32 -6.31 5.41
C LEU A 183 -10.60 -4.93 4.81
N GLY A 184 -10.11 -3.89 5.44
CA GLY A 184 -10.26 -2.51 4.98
C GLY A 184 -8.99 -1.95 4.36
N PRO A 185 -9.07 -0.77 3.69
CA PRO A 185 -7.97 -0.18 2.92
C PRO A 185 -6.64 -0.06 3.67
N SER A 186 -6.66 0.43 4.91
CA SER A 186 -5.43 0.53 5.72
C SER A 186 -4.76 -0.81 6.04
N PHE A 187 -5.47 -1.93 5.88
CA PHE A 187 -4.91 -3.26 6.15
C PHE A 187 -4.43 -3.94 4.88
N PHE A 188 -5.24 -3.91 3.82
CA PHE A 188 -4.82 -4.55 2.60
C PHE A 188 -3.72 -3.75 1.87
N SER A 189 -3.62 -2.43 2.06
CA SER A 189 -2.46 -1.69 1.56
C SER A 189 -1.15 -2.11 2.23
N LYS A 190 -1.18 -2.48 3.52
CA LYS A 190 -0.01 -3.05 4.23
C LYS A 190 0.32 -4.45 3.73
N TRP A 191 -0.69 -5.24 3.40
CA TRP A 191 -0.51 -6.53 2.73
C TRP A 191 0.14 -6.36 1.37
N LEU A 192 -0.42 -5.52 0.49
CA LEU A 192 0.14 -5.24 -0.82
C LEU A 192 1.58 -4.74 -0.72
N HIS A 193 1.85 -3.79 0.18
CA HIS A 193 3.20 -3.26 0.39
C HIS A 193 4.22 -4.36 0.74
N VAL A 194 3.95 -5.17 1.74
CA VAL A 194 4.91 -6.21 2.18
C VAL A 194 5.03 -7.32 1.15
N ALA A 195 3.91 -7.75 0.55
CA ALA A 195 3.91 -8.85 -0.40
C ALA A 195 4.56 -8.47 -1.74
N THR A 196 4.30 -7.27 -2.26
CA THR A 196 4.97 -6.79 -3.49
C THR A 196 6.46 -6.58 -3.27
N LEU A 197 6.90 -6.05 -2.11
CA LEU A 197 8.32 -6.00 -1.74
C LEU A 197 8.95 -7.40 -1.67
N ALA A 198 8.24 -8.38 -1.09
CA ALA A 198 8.75 -9.74 -0.98
C ALA A 198 8.98 -10.42 -2.32
N LEU A 199 8.19 -10.09 -3.32
CA LEU A 199 8.21 -10.72 -4.64
C LEU A 199 8.96 -9.90 -5.70
N HIS A 200 9.21 -8.61 -5.45
CA HIS A 200 9.90 -7.77 -6.42
C HIS A 200 11.40 -8.11 -6.49
N PRO A 201 11.97 -8.27 -7.70
CA PRO A 201 13.35 -8.75 -7.89
C PRO A 201 14.42 -7.74 -7.48
N GLU A 202 14.16 -6.43 -7.51
CA GLU A 202 15.13 -5.40 -7.18
C GLU A 202 15.52 -5.35 -5.70
N ASP A 203 14.64 -5.78 -4.81
CA ASP A 203 14.94 -5.94 -3.37
C ASP A 203 15.76 -7.22 -3.07
N ARG A 204 16.07 -7.99 -4.09
CA ARG A 204 16.92 -9.18 -3.96
C ARG A 204 18.40 -8.80 -3.92
N ALA A 205 18.85 -8.17 -2.86
CA ALA A 205 20.27 -8.22 -2.44
C ALA A 205 20.60 -9.63 -1.91
N LEU A 206 20.20 -10.68 -2.64
CA LEU A 206 20.51 -12.07 -2.34
C LEU A 206 21.74 -12.53 -3.13
N PRO A 207 22.61 -13.35 -2.52
CA PRO A 207 23.73 -13.95 -3.22
C PRO A 207 23.22 -14.74 -4.44
N ARG A 208 23.81 -14.48 -5.60
CA ARG A 208 23.46 -14.99 -6.94
C ARG A 208 23.41 -16.52 -7.11
N LYS A 209 23.32 -17.31 -6.04
CA LYS A 209 23.36 -18.78 -6.06
C LYS A 209 22.02 -19.50 -5.84
N ALA A 210 20.93 -18.80 -5.54
CA ALA A 210 19.61 -19.42 -5.55
C ALA A 210 19.09 -19.45 -6.98
N ALA A 211 19.04 -20.63 -7.58
CA ALA A 211 18.63 -20.86 -8.95
C ALA A 211 17.26 -20.22 -9.23
N ARG A 212 17.23 -19.27 -10.18
CA ARG A 212 16.00 -18.80 -10.79
C ARG A 212 15.21 -20.00 -11.31
N ARG A 213 13.97 -20.14 -10.92
CA ARG A 213 13.01 -20.93 -11.69
C ARG A 213 12.86 -20.23 -13.06
N PRO A 214 12.96 -20.94 -14.19
CA PRO A 214 13.05 -20.34 -15.53
C PRO A 214 11.76 -19.66 -16.03
N THR A 215 10.72 -19.52 -15.22
CA THR A 215 9.37 -19.13 -15.65
C THR A 215 8.75 -17.99 -14.84
N GLU A 216 9.46 -17.38 -13.91
CA GLU A 216 8.90 -16.19 -13.23
C GLU A 216 9.15 -14.95 -14.12
N SER A 217 8.07 -14.41 -14.69
CA SER A 217 8.08 -13.09 -15.33
C SER A 217 8.60 -12.05 -14.33
N ILE A 218 9.50 -11.18 -14.81
CA ILE A 218 9.94 -10.01 -14.02
C ILE A 218 8.69 -9.16 -13.79
N PRO A 219 8.37 -8.75 -12.55
CA PRO A 219 7.27 -7.82 -12.30
C PRO A 219 7.41 -6.56 -13.15
N GLU A 220 6.33 -6.14 -13.78
CA GLU A 220 6.31 -4.98 -14.67
C GLU A 220 6.21 -3.67 -13.89
N HIS A 221 5.65 -3.73 -12.68
CA HIS A 221 5.38 -2.57 -11.83
C HIS A 221 6.16 -2.59 -10.51
N PRO A 222 6.52 -1.40 -9.99
CA PRO A 222 7.25 -1.27 -8.73
C PRO A 222 6.40 -1.73 -7.54
N PRO A 223 7.05 -2.00 -6.36
CA PRO A 223 6.33 -2.38 -5.15
C PRO A 223 5.30 -1.32 -4.72
N ALA A 224 4.15 -1.80 -4.25
CA ALA A 224 3.06 -0.96 -3.78
C ALA A 224 3.49 -0.07 -2.59
N PRO A 225 3.23 1.25 -2.59
CA PRO A 225 3.51 2.10 -1.45
C PRO A 225 2.54 1.84 -0.29
N LEU A 226 3.01 2.09 0.93
CA LEU A 226 2.19 2.00 2.13
C LEU A 226 1.14 3.12 2.13
N TRP A 227 -0.14 2.76 2.36
CA TRP A 227 -1.26 3.68 2.36
C TRP A 227 -2.18 3.42 3.55
N ASP A 228 -2.19 4.29 4.54
CA ASP A 228 -3.06 4.17 5.70
C ASP A 228 -3.53 5.54 6.22
N SER A 229 -4.34 5.51 7.28
CA SER A 229 -4.88 6.74 7.87
C SER A 229 -3.79 7.69 8.40
N GLN A 230 -2.63 7.18 8.79
CA GLN A 230 -1.53 8.00 9.29
C GLN A 230 -0.86 8.75 8.14
N ALA A 231 -0.60 8.08 7.00
CA ALA A 231 -0.09 8.72 5.80
C ALA A 231 -1.06 9.81 5.28
N VAL A 232 -2.36 9.49 5.26
CA VAL A 232 -3.41 10.46 4.87
C VAL A 232 -3.45 11.65 5.84
N SER A 233 -3.38 11.41 7.15
CA SER A 233 -3.34 12.49 8.14
C SER A 233 -2.11 13.38 7.96
N TRP A 234 -0.95 12.79 7.75
CA TRP A 234 0.29 13.52 7.49
C TRP A 234 0.19 14.40 6.22
N LEU A 235 -0.41 13.88 5.15
CA LEU A 235 -0.66 14.65 3.93
C LEU A 235 -1.63 15.82 4.17
N HIS A 236 -2.67 15.62 4.99
CA HIS A 236 -3.58 16.70 5.36
C HIS A 236 -2.87 17.80 6.18
N ASP A 237 -1.95 17.41 7.06
CA ASP A 237 -1.16 18.36 7.84
C ASP A 237 -0.17 19.12 6.94
N ALA A 238 0.48 18.42 6.02
CA ALA A 238 1.34 19.04 5.02
C ALA A 238 0.57 20.04 4.12
N ALA A 239 -0.65 19.73 3.72
CA ALA A 239 -1.50 20.65 2.96
C ALA A 239 -1.85 21.92 3.76
N ARG A 240 -2.12 21.79 5.06
CA ARG A 240 -2.39 22.93 5.94
C ARG A 240 -1.17 23.84 6.12
N ASP A 241 0.00 23.26 6.24
CA ASP A 241 1.25 24.04 6.37
C ASP A 241 1.53 24.84 5.10
N VAL A 242 1.24 24.30 3.92
CA VAL A 242 1.34 25.01 2.65
C VAL A 242 0.32 26.15 2.59
N ASP A 243 -0.94 25.91 2.93
CA ASP A 243 -1.98 26.94 2.98
C ASP A 243 -1.59 28.09 3.92
N GLN A 244 -1.01 27.80 5.10
CA GLN A 244 -0.53 28.82 6.04
C GLN A 244 0.64 29.62 5.50
N GLN A 245 1.60 28.98 4.83
CA GLN A 245 2.75 29.68 4.22
C GLN A 245 2.29 30.65 3.14
N ILE A 246 1.35 30.27 2.31
CA ILE A 246 0.76 31.15 1.29
C ILE A 246 0.07 32.34 1.95
N PHE A 247 -0.74 32.10 2.98
CA PHE A 247 -1.44 33.16 3.73
C PHE A 247 -0.47 34.16 4.35
N THR A 248 0.65 33.70 4.87
CA THR A 248 1.70 34.56 5.45
C THR A 248 2.38 35.42 4.38
N GLN A 249 2.73 34.81 3.24
CA GLN A 249 3.35 35.53 2.12
C GLN A 249 2.41 36.57 1.50
N GLU A 250 1.11 36.31 1.42
CA GLU A 250 0.11 37.27 0.94
C GLU A 250 -0.04 38.46 1.90
N LYS A 251 -0.02 38.20 3.20
CA LYS A 251 -0.09 39.25 4.22
C LYS A 251 1.11 40.21 4.15
N GLU A 252 2.29 39.71 3.80
CA GLU A 252 3.51 40.50 3.61
C GLU A 252 3.51 41.30 2.30
N ARG A 253 2.76 40.85 1.27
CA ARG A 253 2.69 41.52 -0.03
C ARG A 253 1.67 42.66 -0.14
N GLY A 254 0.81 42.83 0.87
CA GLY A 254 -0.20 43.92 0.92
C GLY A 254 -1.46 43.67 0.11
N PRO A 255 -2.54 44.44 0.32
CA PRO A 255 -3.81 44.27 -0.35
C PRO A 255 -3.71 44.71 -1.81
N GLY A 256 -3.93 43.83 -2.76
CA GLY A 256 -4.05 44.18 -4.18
C GLY A 256 -3.55 43.15 -5.20
N LEU A 257 -3.03 42.02 -4.78
CA LEU A 257 -2.67 40.95 -5.69
C LEU A 257 -3.79 39.90 -5.72
N GLU A 258 -4.49 39.84 -6.85
CA GLU A 258 -5.39 38.74 -7.15
C GLU A 258 -4.63 37.40 -6.98
N TYR A 259 -5.30 36.43 -6.41
CA TYR A 259 -4.85 35.07 -6.20
C TYR A 259 -4.29 34.46 -7.50
N ALA A 260 -3.02 34.66 -7.75
CA ALA A 260 -2.29 34.00 -8.82
C ALA A 260 -1.45 32.88 -8.18
N GLY A 261 -2.01 31.66 -8.13
CA GLY A 261 -1.27 30.44 -7.86
C GLY A 261 -1.13 30.05 -6.40
N GLY A 262 -2.06 30.40 -5.53
CA GLY A 262 -2.08 29.91 -4.14
C GLY A 262 -2.73 28.52 -4.00
N TRP A 263 -2.17 27.70 -3.15
CA TRP A 263 -2.77 26.43 -2.71
C TRP A 263 -4.07 26.71 -1.95
N SER A 264 -5.18 26.78 -2.65
CA SER A 264 -6.49 26.79 -2.04
C SER A 264 -6.94 25.37 -1.74
N PRO A 265 -7.70 25.14 -0.64
CA PRO A 265 -8.37 23.85 -0.42
C PRO A 265 -9.23 23.38 -1.59
N THR A 266 -9.57 24.28 -2.50
CA THR A 266 -10.40 24.06 -3.68
C THR A 266 -9.61 23.98 -4.99
N THR A 267 -8.27 24.14 -4.95
CA THR A 267 -7.43 23.93 -6.14
C THR A 267 -7.11 22.44 -6.30
N PRO A 268 -6.88 21.95 -7.54
CA PRO A 268 -6.48 20.57 -7.77
C PRO A 268 -5.24 20.16 -6.95
N GLU A 269 -4.30 21.07 -6.72
CA GLU A 269 -3.08 20.83 -5.94
C GLU A 269 -3.40 20.66 -4.43
N GLY A 270 -4.30 21.45 -3.88
CA GLY A 270 -4.78 21.31 -2.51
C GLY A 270 -5.51 19.97 -2.30
N ASP A 271 -6.30 19.55 -3.30
CA ASP A 271 -6.99 18.26 -3.29
C ASP A 271 -6.03 17.07 -3.39
N LEU A 272 -4.86 17.21 -4.04
CA LEU A 272 -3.85 16.16 -4.13
C LEU A 272 -3.27 15.77 -2.76
N LEU A 273 -3.17 16.71 -1.82
CA LEU A 273 -2.69 16.44 -0.46
C LEU A 273 -3.81 16.08 0.54
N ARG A 274 -5.08 16.25 0.15
CA ARG A 274 -6.26 15.93 1.00
C ARG A 274 -6.94 14.64 0.60
N LEU A 275 -6.16 13.62 0.42
CA LEU A 275 -6.60 12.31 -0.04
C LEU A 275 -7.39 11.55 1.03
N ARG A 276 -8.17 10.53 0.63
CA ARG A 276 -8.95 9.65 1.52
C ARG A 276 -8.53 8.21 1.34
N VAL A 277 -8.16 7.55 2.41
CA VAL A 277 -7.64 6.17 2.41
C VAL A 277 -8.58 5.15 1.74
N SER A 278 -9.87 5.41 1.73
CA SER A 278 -10.88 4.48 1.20
C SER A 278 -11.17 4.63 -0.30
N ARG A 279 -10.46 5.50 -1.00
CA ARG A 279 -10.70 5.78 -2.41
C ARG A 279 -9.52 5.31 -3.26
N THR A 280 -9.82 4.52 -4.28
CA THR A 280 -8.81 3.98 -5.21
C THR A 280 -8.18 5.05 -6.09
N ASP A 281 -8.98 5.99 -6.61
CA ASP A 281 -8.48 7.14 -7.36
C ASP A 281 -7.54 8.02 -6.54
N HIS A 282 -7.78 8.14 -5.23
CA HIS A 282 -6.86 8.83 -4.33
C HIS A 282 -5.58 8.04 -4.07
N TYR A 283 -5.65 6.71 -4.04
CA TYR A 283 -4.46 5.88 -3.93
C TYR A 283 -3.60 5.96 -5.20
N ALA A 284 -4.21 5.96 -6.38
CA ALA A 284 -3.52 6.17 -7.64
C ALA A 284 -2.77 7.51 -7.67
N ARG A 285 -3.47 8.61 -7.33
CA ARG A 285 -2.85 9.94 -7.22
C ARG A 285 -1.73 10.01 -6.19
N TYR A 286 -1.87 9.28 -5.08
CA TYR A 286 -0.81 9.19 -4.09
C TYR A 286 0.43 8.52 -4.66
N ILE A 287 0.29 7.46 -5.45
CA ILE A 287 1.41 6.81 -6.13
C ILE A 287 2.11 7.81 -7.06
N GLU A 288 1.38 8.49 -7.93
CA GLU A 288 1.89 9.50 -8.85
C GLU A 288 2.65 10.61 -8.10
N LEU A 289 2.08 11.13 -7.02
CA LEU A 289 2.69 12.14 -6.17
C LEU A 289 4.02 11.66 -5.58
N LEU A 290 4.07 10.42 -5.09
CA LEU A 290 5.29 9.85 -4.52
C LEU A 290 6.36 9.57 -5.58
N GLU A 291 5.97 9.19 -6.78
CA GLU A 291 6.87 9.01 -7.92
C GLU A 291 7.49 10.34 -8.34
N GLU A 292 6.68 11.39 -8.44
CA GLU A 292 7.18 12.75 -8.72
C GLU A 292 8.18 13.21 -7.66
N TRP A 293 7.84 13.07 -6.38
CA TRP A 293 8.74 13.43 -5.27
C TRP A 293 10.00 12.57 -5.22
N GLY A 294 9.91 11.31 -5.62
CA GLY A 294 11.02 10.35 -5.60
C GLY A 294 11.95 10.48 -6.80
N SER A 295 11.43 10.83 -7.97
CA SER A 295 12.13 10.83 -9.25
C SER A 295 13.48 11.58 -9.23
N PRO A 296 13.61 12.82 -8.69
CA PRO A 296 14.87 13.52 -8.61
C PRO A 296 15.93 12.80 -7.76
N HIS A 297 15.48 11.91 -6.87
CA HIS A 297 16.31 11.16 -5.93
C HIS A 297 16.50 9.69 -6.33
N ARG A 298 15.95 9.28 -7.48
CA ARG A 298 15.94 7.89 -7.98
C ARG A 298 15.25 6.93 -6.99
N LEU A 299 14.19 7.38 -6.35
CA LEU A 299 13.38 6.63 -5.40
C LEU A 299 12.03 6.29 -6.02
N GLY A 300 11.60 5.04 -5.89
CA GLY A 300 10.24 4.65 -6.24
C GLY A 300 9.23 5.04 -5.15
N ALA A 301 7.92 5.01 -5.47
CA ALA A 301 6.83 5.40 -4.59
C ALA A 301 6.88 4.69 -3.22
N SER A 302 7.17 3.39 -3.17
CA SER A 302 7.26 2.64 -1.91
C SER A 302 8.40 3.12 -1.00
N GLN A 303 9.53 3.57 -1.58
CA GLN A 303 10.67 4.09 -0.84
C GLN A 303 10.40 5.50 -0.29
N VAL A 304 9.64 6.32 -1.01
CA VAL A 304 9.18 7.63 -0.52
C VAL A 304 8.16 7.44 0.61
N ALA A 305 7.20 6.52 0.44
CA ALA A 305 6.24 6.17 1.48
C ALA A 305 6.90 5.71 2.79
N ASP A 306 7.99 4.92 2.71
CA ASP A 306 8.76 4.51 3.89
C ASP A 306 9.39 5.71 4.63
N ARG A 307 9.82 6.75 3.91
CA ARG A 307 10.34 7.98 4.50
C ARG A 307 9.25 8.78 5.22
N ILE A 308 8.09 8.92 4.61
CA ILE A 308 6.91 9.54 5.24
C ILE A 308 6.54 8.79 6.52
N TYR A 309 6.50 7.46 6.47
CA TYR A 309 6.16 6.64 7.62
C TYR A 309 7.16 6.79 8.78
N ARG A 310 8.42 7.07 8.49
CA ARG A 310 9.44 7.37 9.52
C ARG A 310 9.25 8.73 10.16
N LEU A 311 8.88 9.75 9.39
CA LEU A 311 8.52 11.06 9.94
C LEU A 311 7.36 10.93 10.93
N ILE A 312 6.28 10.26 10.52
CA ILE A 312 5.11 10.02 11.36
C ILE A 312 5.48 9.34 12.71
N ARG A 313 6.41 8.40 12.69
CA ARG A 313 6.85 7.71 13.92
C ARG A 313 7.75 8.58 14.80
N GLN A 314 8.60 9.41 14.24
CA GLN A 314 9.47 10.32 15.00
C GLN A 314 8.64 11.37 15.74
N ASP A 315 7.60 11.91 15.10
CA ASP A 315 6.69 12.87 15.73
C ASP A 315 5.88 12.23 16.87
N GLY A 316 5.46 10.97 16.70
CA GLY A 316 4.75 10.21 17.74
C GLY A 316 5.59 9.94 18.99
N ASP A 317 6.90 9.70 18.84
CA ASP A 317 7.81 9.48 19.96
C ASP A 317 8.17 10.76 20.72
N SER A 318 8.21 11.90 20.00
CA SER A 318 8.48 13.22 20.62
C SER A 318 7.32 13.71 21.48
N THR A 319 6.09 13.50 21.02
CA THR A 319 4.88 13.86 21.81
C THR A 319 4.67 12.98 23.04
N SER A 320 5.09 11.70 22.98
CA SER A 320 5.00 10.78 24.12
C SER A 320 6.05 11.05 25.24
N LYS A 321 7.13 11.76 24.94
CA LYS A 321 8.16 12.15 25.93
C LYS A 321 7.88 13.49 26.61
N ALA A 322 6.95 14.27 26.09
CA ALA A 322 6.58 15.59 26.61
C ALA A 322 5.31 15.58 27.49
N ALA A 323 4.65 14.43 27.63
CA ALA A 323 3.50 14.15 28.50
C ALA A 323 3.88 13.24 29.68
#